data_c27889a6e5ea74e1af0f496c34821584
#
_entry.id   c27889a6e5ea74e1af0f496c34821584
#
_cell.length_a   1.000
_cell.length_b   1.000
_cell.length_c   1.000
_cell.angle_alpha   90.00
_cell.angle_beta   90.00
_cell.angle_gamma   90.00
#
_symmetry.space_group_name_H-M   'P 1'
#
loop_
_entity.id
_entity.type
_entity.pdbx_description
1 polymer ?
#
loop_
_entity_poly.entity_id
_entity_poly.type
_entity_poly.pdbx_seq_one_letter_code
_entity_poly.pdbx_strand_id
1 'polypeptide(L)'
;MFNLDKVKNQLTKYSNKLSIGILGSVAAIVPQAAESQDRQIEEVVVSATKKDESASDIPVTVTALTEETLKEMNVSNFDEYIEYLPNVTSGGRGPGQSTIYIRGLAVDPVNVFLSAAQGSSPNVALYLDEQPVQVPGRNLDVYVADMERIEVLPGPQGTLFGASSQAGTVRLITNK
;
A
#
# COMPACT_ATOMS: atom_id res chain seq x y z
N MET A 1 -29.29 -80.14 -3.70
CA MET A 1 -28.52 -80.49 -2.50
C MET A 1 -27.34 -79.49 -2.40
N PHE A 2 -27.50 -78.43 -1.61
CA PHE A 2 -26.54 -77.31 -1.53
C PHE A 2 -25.40 -77.73 -0.62
N ASN A 3 -24.20 -77.76 -1.11
CA ASN A 3 -23.03 -78.22 -0.40
C ASN A 3 -22.45 -77.08 0.54
N LEU A 4 -22.88 -77.08 1.79
CA LEU A 4 -22.53 -76.13 2.85
C LEU A 4 -21.05 -76.11 3.22
N ASP A 5 -20.32 -77.21 2.94
CA ASP A 5 -18.91 -77.29 3.27
C ASP A 5 -18.00 -76.45 2.35
N LYS A 6 -18.46 -76.26 1.10
CA LYS A 6 -17.73 -75.39 0.17
C LYS A 6 -17.84 -73.93 0.51
N VAL A 7 -18.94 -73.52 1.15
CA VAL A 7 -19.19 -72.15 1.59
C VAL A 7 -18.39 -71.83 2.87
N LYS A 8 -18.32 -72.77 3.79
CA LYS A 8 -17.52 -72.64 5.00
C LYS A 8 -16.02 -72.49 4.72
N ASN A 9 -15.48 -73.26 3.76
CA ASN A 9 -14.09 -73.16 3.36
C ASN A 9 -13.71 -71.83 2.66
N GLN A 10 -14.67 -71.21 1.96
CA GLN A 10 -14.44 -69.90 1.38
C GLN A 10 -14.44 -68.81 2.46
N LEU A 11 -15.33 -68.86 3.43
CA LEU A 11 -15.42 -67.87 4.51
C LEU A 11 -14.20 -67.89 5.46
N THR A 12 -13.64 -69.06 5.74
CA THR A 12 -12.40 -69.19 6.52
C THR A 12 -11.18 -68.64 5.77
N LYS A 13 -11.15 -68.73 4.45
CA LYS A 13 -10.04 -68.21 3.65
C LYS A 13 -10.04 -66.65 3.57
N TYR A 14 -11.20 -66.01 3.72
CA TYR A 14 -11.32 -64.57 3.78
C TYR A 14 -11.12 -64.01 5.19
N SER A 15 -11.49 -64.77 6.25
CA SER A 15 -11.31 -64.41 7.64
C SER A 15 -9.81 -64.28 8.00
N ASN A 16 -8.96 -65.16 7.48
CA ASN A 16 -7.52 -65.13 7.76
C ASN A 16 -6.73 -64.07 6.97
N LYS A 17 -7.37 -63.42 5.99
CA LYS A 17 -6.73 -62.34 5.30
C LYS A 17 -7.11 -60.93 5.86
N LEU A 18 -8.14 -60.85 6.72
CA LEU A 18 -8.53 -59.59 7.36
C LEU A 18 -7.86 -59.31 8.72
N SER A 19 -7.16 -60.26 9.29
CA SER A 19 -6.57 -60.12 10.63
C SER A 19 -5.08 -59.67 10.66
N ILE A 20 -4.46 -59.37 9.51
CA ILE A 20 -3.05 -58.95 9.43
C ILE A 20 -2.90 -57.49 9.00
N GLY A 21 -4.01 -56.75 8.81
CA GLY A 21 -4.01 -55.38 8.30
C GLY A 21 -4.26 -54.25 9.29
N ILE A 22 -4.46 -54.52 10.59
CA ILE A 22 -4.92 -53.50 11.55
C ILE A 22 -3.90 -53.25 12.70
N LEU A 23 -2.68 -53.74 12.59
CA LEU A 23 -1.62 -53.40 13.56
C LEU A 23 -0.51 -52.69 12.83
N GLY A 24 -0.65 -51.38 12.61
CA GLY A 24 0.49 -50.61 12.12
C GLY A 24 0.17 -49.32 11.41
N SER A 25 -0.62 -48.43 11.98
CA SER A 25 -0.44 -46.99 11.74
C SER A 25 -1.30 -46.22 12.76
N VAL A 26 -0.93 -46.25 14.00
CA VAL A 26 -1.15 -45.07 14.83
C VAL A 26 -0.16 -44.05 14.29
N ALA A 27 -0.51 -43.39 13.21
CA ALA A 27 0.14 -42.16 12.82
C ALA A 27 -0.04 -41.21 14.01
N ALA A 28 1.01 -40.99 14.75
CA ALA A 28 1.07 -39.91 15.70
C ALA A 28 0.79 -38.66 14.94
N ILE A 29 -0.44 -38.13 15.07
CA ILE A 29 -0.76 -36.76 14.69
C ILE A 29 0.06 -35.91 15.66
N VAL A 30 1.32 -35.68 15.30
CA VAL A 30 2.10 -34.61 15.90
C VAL A 30 1.36 -33.34 15.53
N PRO A 31 0.82 -32.56 16.46
CA PRO A 31 0.31 -31.26 16.12
C PRO A 31 1.52 -30.51 15.58
N GLN A 32 1.50 -30.28 14.26
CA GLN A 32 2.43 -29.38 13.63
C GLN A 32 2.09 -28.03 14.26
N ALA A 33 2.89 -27.61 15.23
CA ALA A 33 2.85 -26.27 15.75
C ALA A 33 2.94 -25.39 14.50
N ALA A 34 1.84 -24.72 14.17
CA ALA A 34 1.89 -23.66 13.19
C ALA A 34 2.95 -22.70 13.73
N GLU A 35 4.13 -22.70 13.10
CA GLU A 35 5.07 -21.61 13.28
C GLU A 35 4.25 -20.38 12.94
N SER A 36 3.89 -19.64 13.98
CA SER A 36 3.45 -18.26 13.80
C SER A 36 4.63 -17.59 13.12
N GLN A 37 4.55 -17.41 11.80
CA GLN A 37 5.41 -16.47 11.13
C GLN A 37 5.20 -15.17 11.90
N ASP A 38 6.19 -14.84 12.68
CA ASP A 38 6.33 -13.52 13.29
C ASP A 38 6.35 -12.56 12.11
N ARG A 39 5.18 -12.04 11.77
CA ARG A 39 5.08 -10.94 10.81
C ARG A 39 5.74 -9.79 11.52
N GLN A 40 7.03 -9.63 11.32
CA GLN A 40 7.69 -8.38 11.62
C GLN A 40 6.89 -7.33 10.85
N ILE A 41 6.10 -6.57 11.59
CA ILE A 41 5.45 -5.39 11.05
C ILE A 41 6.61 -4.47 10.74
N GLU A 42 6.88 -4.28 9.47
CA GLU A 42 7.92 -3.38 9.00
C GLU A 42 7.60 -2.00 9.57
N GLU A 43 8.51 -1.48 10.36
CA GLU A 43 8.35 -0.15 10.95
C GLU A 43 8.54 0.89 9.86
N VAL A 44 7.45 1.54 9.49
CA VAL A 44 7.49 2.61 8.48
C VAL A 44 7.98 3.89 9.13
N VAL A 45 9.21 4.27 8.81
CA VAL A 45 9.80 5.55 9.24
C VAL A 45 9.32 6.64 8.28
N VAL A 46 8.86 7.75 8.84
CA VAL A 46 8.38 8.91 8.09
C VAL A 46 9.02 10.19 8.62
N SER A 47 9.11 11.20 7.78
CA SER A 47 9.65 12.52 8.16
C SER A 47 8.58 13.63 8.15
N ALA A 48 7.34 13.25 8.42
CA ALA A 48 6.17 14.11 8.42
C ALA A 48 6.28 15.31 9.39
N THR A 49 7.00 15.13 10.49
CA THR A 49 7.26 16.18 11.51
C THR A 49 8.58 16.93 11.29
N LYS A 50 9.24 16.76 10.14
CA LYS A 50 10.62 17.22 9.85
C LYS A 50 11.68 16.50 10.70
N LYS A 51 11.34 15.36 11.23
CA LYS A 51 12.23 14.40 11.91
C LYS A 51 11.86 13.01 11.46
N ASP A 52 12.84 12.13 11.41
CA ASP A 52 12.59 10.71 11.13
C ASP A 52 12.04 10.07 12.39
N GLU A 53 10.76 9.69 12.34
CA GLU A 53 10.02 9.09 13.44
C GLU A 53 9.17 7.94 12.90
N SER A 54 8.83 6.97 13.75
CA SER A 54 7.88 5.93 13.37
C SER A 54 6.51 6.53 13.04
N ALA A 55 5.90 6.07 11.96
CA ALA A 55 4.55 6.51 11.57
C ALA A 55 3.51 6.27 12.68
N SER A 56 3.76 5.28 13.56
CA SER A 56 2.89 4.98 14.70
C SER A 56 3.03 5.97 15.87
N ASP A 57 4.15 6.67 15.97
CA ASP A 57 4.48 7.52 17.12
C ASP A 57 4.10 8.97 16.91
N ILE A 58 3.83 9.37 15.68
CA ILE A 58 3.45 10.75 15.38
C ILE A 58 1.94 10.98 15.57
N PRO A 59 1.54 12.12 16.17
CA PRO A 59 0.14 12.45 16.40
C PRO A 59 -0.57 13.01 15.15
N VAL A 60 -0.13 12.63 13.96
CA VAL A 60 -0.65 13.09 12.67
C VAL A 60 -0.96 11.89 11.81
N THR A 61 -2.09 11.91 11.12
CA THR A 61 -2.38 10.88 10.13
C THR A 61 -1.40 11.03 8.98
N VAL A 62 -0.64 9.97 8.69
CA VAL A 62 0.24 9.89 7.55
C VAL A 62 -0.02 8.59 6.80
N THR A 63 0.04 8.66 5.49
CA THR A 63 0.07 7.47 4.63
C THR A 63 1.40 7.48 3.91
N ALA A 64 2.16 6.40 4.00
CA ALA A 64 3.43 6.26 3.31
C ALA A 64 3.38 5.07 2.35
N LEU A 65 3.85 5.27 1.13
CA LEU A 65 4.16 4.22 0.15
C LEU A 65 5.68 4.07 0.13
N THR A 66 6.17 2.94 0.60
CA THR A 66 7.61 2.64 0.63
C THR A 66 8.12 2.23 -0.76
N GLU A 67 9.43 2.25 -0.95
CA GLU A 67 10.07 1.80 -2.19
C GLU A 67 9.63 0.40 -2.60
N GLU A 68 9.53 -0.52 -1.62
CA GLU A 68 9.08 -1.89 -1.86
C GLU A 68 7.64 -1.93 -2.36
N THR A 69 6.75 -1.20 -1.71
CA THR A 69 5.36 -1.06 -2.13
C THR A 69 5.24 -0.50 -3.55
N LEU A 70 6.00 0.55 -3.85
CA LEU A 70 6.03 1.16 -5.19
C LEU A 70 6.53 0.19 -6.26
N LYS A 71 7.55 -0.62 -5.95
CA LYS A 71 8.07 -1.66 -6.84
C LYS A 71 7.08 -2.81 -7.04
N GLU A 72 6.46 -3.30 -5.98
CA GLU A 72 5.47 -4.38 -6.04
C GLU A 72 4.25 -3.98 -6.88
N MET A 73 3.81 -2.74 -6.75
CA MET A 73 2.69 -2.17 -7.52
C MET A 73 3.10 -1.74 -8.94
N ASN A 74 4.40 -1.81 -9.28
CA ASN A 74 4.96 -1.33 -10.55
C ASN A 74 4.59 0.13 -10.87
N VAL A 75 4.62 0.98 -9.86
CA VAL A 75 4.29 2.40 -9.95
C VAL A 75 5.48 3.16 -10.51
N SER A 76 5.26 3.93 -11.57
CA SER A 76 6.32 4.64 -12.28
C SER A 76 6.07 6.12 -12.48
N ASN A 77 4.82 6.54 -12.41
CA ASN A 77 4.43 7.93 -12.72
C ASN A 77 3.46 8.52 -11.69
N PHE A 78 3.19 9.81 -11.82
CA PHE A 78 2.33 10.58 -10.93
C PHE A 78 0.91 10.00 -10.82
N ASP A 79 0.27 9.72 -11.95
CA ASP A 79 -1.13 9.27 -11.95
C ASP A 79 -1.27 7.92 -11.26
N GLU A 80 -0.30 7.03 -11.44
CA GLU A 80 -0.30 5.71 -10.83
C GLU A 80 -0.21 5.77 -9.30
N TYR A 81 0.72 6.53 -8.72
CA TYR A 81 0.80 6.55 -7.25
C TYR A 81 -0.38 7.29 -6.59
N ILE A 82 -0.98 8.25 -7.26
CA ILE A 82 -2.17 8.93 -6.75
C ILE A 82 -3.35 7.97 -6.58
N GLU A 83 -3.51 6.99 -7.46
CA GLU A 83 -4.59 6.00 -7.37
C GLU A 83 -4.48 5.10 -6.13
N TYR A 84 -3.28 4.88 -5.62
CA TYR A 84 -3.05 4.07 -4.42
C TYR A 84 -3.17 4.85 -3.11
N LEU A 85 -3.28 6.17 -3.18
CA LEU A 85 -3.35 7.01 -1.99
C LEU A 85 -4.81 7.19 -1.53
N PRO A 86 -5.14 6.83 -0.29
CA PRO A 86 -6.50 6.96 0.22
C PRO A 86 -6.90 8.44 0.32
N ASN A 87 -8.10 8.76 -0.15
CA ASN A 87 -8.67 10.10 -0.13
C ASN A 87 -7.90 11.17 -0.94
N VAL A 88 -7.02 10.72 -1.82
CA VAL A 88 -6.30 11.59 -2.77
C VAL A 88 -6.82 11.33 -4.16
N THR A 89 -7.04 12.37 -4.91
CA THR A 89 -7.41 12.30 -6.32
C THR A 89 -6.64 13.35 -7.09
N SER A 90 -6.48 13.17 -8.36
CA SER A 90 -5.89 14.16 -9.24
C SER A 90 -6.90 14.60 -10.30
N GLY A 91 -6.73 15.82 -10.77
CA GLY A 91 -7.41 16.33 -11.93
C GLY A 91 -6.47 17.24 -12.69
N GLY A 92 -6.57 17.25 -14.00
CA GLY A 92 -5.67 18.05 -14.80
C GLY A 92 -6.06 18.07 -16.27
N ARG A 93 -5.26 18.76 -17.08
CA ARG A 93 -5.46 18.88 -18.52
C ARG A 93 -4.42 18.15 -19.34
N GLY A 94 -3.63 17.35 -18.68
CA GLY A 94 -2.56 16.59 -19.30
C GLY A 94 -1.27 16.61 -18.47
N PRO A 95 -0.23 15.95 -18.94
CA PRO A 95 1.04 15.83 -18.24
C PRO A 95 1.63 17.19 -17.82
N GLY A 96 2.09 17.29 -16.59
CA GLY A 96 2.65 18.51 -16.01
C GLY A 96 1.63 19.59 -15.69
N GLN A 97 0.33 19.28 -15.74
CA GLN A 97 -0.76 20.22 -15.44
C GLN A 97 -1.77 19.61 -14.47
N SER A 98 -1.31 18.79 -13.58
CA SER A 98 -2.13 18.12 -12.60
C SER A 98 -2.36 18.98 -11.37
N THR A 99 -3.51 18.77 -10.73
CA THR A 99 -3.84 19.34 -9.43
C THR A 99 -4.22 18.21 -8.51
N ILE A 100 -3.63 18.18 -7.32
CA ILE A 100 -3.90 17.18 -6.31
C ILE A 100 -5.05 17.66 -5.43
N TYR A 101 -6.00 16.78 -5.17
CA TYR A 101 -7.11 17.00 -4.25
C TYR A 101 -7.02 16.01 -3.09
N ILE A 102 -7.10 16.51 -1.86
CA ILE A 102 -7.17 15.68 -0.67
C ILE A 102 -8.54 15.88 -0.01
N ARG A 103 -9.26 14.78 0.23
CA ARG A 103 -10.60 14.79 0.83
C ARG A 103 -11.59 15.68 0.08
N GLY A 104 -11.45 15.77 -1.25
CA GLY A 104 -12.29 16.60 -2.10
C GLY A 104 -12.03 18.12 -2.01
N LEU A 105 -11.04 18.55 -1.23
CA LEU A 105 -10.64 19.95 -1.19
C LEU A 105 -9.76 20.27 -2.40
N ALA A 106 -10.30 21.10 -3.27
CA ALA A 106 -9.64 21.53 -4.49
C ALA A 106 -9.73 23.05 -4.63
N VAL A 107 -8.68 23.66 -5.18
CA VAL A 107 -8.82 24.94 -5.86
C VAL A 107 -8.92 24.64 -7.34
N ASP A 108 -9.99 25.10 -7.96
CA ASP A 108 -10.11 25.01 -9.40
C ASP A 108 -9.00 25.86 -10.02
N PRO A 109 -8.11 25.28 -10.84
CA PRO A 109 -7.09 26.05 -11.49
C PRO A 109 -7.81 27.05 -12.41
N VAL A 110 -7.71 28.32 -12.07
CA VAL A 110 -8.22 29.38 -12.94
C VAL A 110 -7.65 29.17 -14.32
N ASN A 111 -8.53 29.07 -15.30
CA ASN A 111 -8.17 28.91 -16.69
C ASN A 111 -7.29 30.05 -17.17
N VAL A 112 -6.00 29.85 -17.13
CA VAL A 112 -4.99 30.81 -17.54
C VAL A 112 -4.86 30.78 -19.06
N PHE A 113 -5.96 31.09 -19.76
CA PHE A 113 -5.86 31.49 -21.17
C PHE A 113 -5.55 32.96 -21.35
N LEU A 114 -5.55 33.70 -20.26
CA LEU A 114 -5.19 35.11 -20.26
C LEU A 114 -3.72 35.20 -19.82
N SER A 115 -2.89 35.71 -20.67
CA SER A 115 -1.45 35.82 -20.55
C SER A 115 -0.90 36.56 -19.30
N ALA A 116 -1.76 36.97 -18.39
CA ALA A 116 -1.42 37.68 -17.16
C ALA A 116 -2.02 37.07 -15.89
N ALA A 117 -2.83 36.02 -15.97
CA ALA A 117 -3.42 35.43 -14.77
C ALA A 117 -2.54 34.26 -14.28
N GLN A 118 -1.93 34.43 -13.12
CA GLN A 118 -1.11 33.44 -12.47
C GLN A 118 -1.96 32.48 -11.65
N GLY A 119 -3.02 31.95 -12.02
CA GLY A 119 -3.83 31.01 -11.28
C GLY A 119 -3.73 31.07 -9.73
N SER A 120 -4.60 30.39 -9.05
CA SER A 120 -4.52 30.25 -7.60
C SER A 120 -3.43 29.26 -7.22
N SER A 121 -2.80 29.46 -6.07
CA SER A 121 -1.89 28.47 -5.51
C SER A 121 -2.66 27.18 -5.18
N PRO A 122 -2.09 26.00 -5.41
CA PRO A 122 -2.69 24.73 -5.03
C PRO A 122 -3.01 24.69 -3.53
N ASN A 123 -4.05 23.94 -3.15
CA ASN A 123 -4.39 23.69 -1.75
C ASN A 123 -3.59 22.54 -1.14
N VAL A 124 -2.95 21.75 -1.97
CA VAL A 124 -2.07 20.65 -1.57
C VAL A 124 -0.65 21.01 -1.93
N ALA A 125 0.21 21.06 -0.92
CA ALA A 125 1.62 21.28 -1.13
C ALA A 125 2.28 20.00 -1.65
N LEU A 126 3.14 20.13 -2.65
CA LEU A 126 3.96 19.04 -3.18
C LEU A 126 5.43 19.37 -2.95
N TYR A 127 6.14 18.45 -2.32
CA TYR A 127 7.57 18.55 -2.03
C TYR A 127 8.33 17.40 -2.67
N LEU A 128 9.48 17.72 -3.25
CA LEU A 128 10.50 16.74 -3.60
C LEU A 128 11.64 16.93 -2.61
N ASP A 129 11.88 15.94 -1.76
CA ASP A 129 12.69 16.06 -0.55
C ASP A 129 12.21 17.25 0.30
N GLU A 130 13.00 18.27 0.46
CA GLU A 130 12.64 19.49 1.20
C GLU A 130 12.30 20.68 0.29
N GLN A 131 12.28 20.50 -1.02
CA GLN A 131 12.01 21.56 -1.99
C GLN A 131 10.55 21.56 -2.44
N PRO A 132 9.83 22.68 -2.33
CA PRO A 132 8.50 22.80 -2.89
C PRO A 132 8.55 22.76 -4.41
N VAL A 133 7.74 21.89 -5.02
CA VAL A 133 7.68 21.71 -6.48
C VAL A 133 6.32 22.07 -7.08
N GLN A 134 5.47 22.75 -6.31
CA GLN A 134 4.24 23.33 -6.82
C GLN A 134 4.49 24.72 -7.42
N VAL A 135 3.68 25.06 -8.42
CA VAL A 135 3.63 26.39 -9.02
C VAL A 135 2.17 26.90 -9.04
N PRO A 136 1.95 28.22 -9.12
CA PRO A 136 0.59 28.75 -9.24
C PRO A 136 -0.18 28.06 -10.38
N GLY A 137 -1.38 27.58 -10.06
CA GLY A 137 -2.26 26.91 -11.01
C GLY A 137 -2.05 25.44 -11.23
N ARG A 138 -0.98 24.81 -10.71
CA ARG A 138 -0.74 23.37 -10.88
C ARG A 138 0.30 22.80 -9.89
N ASN A 139 0.26 21.49 -9.72
CA ASN A 139 1.38 20.71 -9.18
C ASN A 139 2.19 20.13 -10.35
N LEU A 140 3.45 19.86 -10.13
CA LEU A 140 4.30 19.20 -11.12
C LEU A 140 4.08 17.69 -11.05
N ASP A 141 4.04 17.05 -12.20
CA ASP A 141 4.01 15.59 -12.30
C ASP A 141 5.45 15.09 -12.16
N VAL A 142 5.75 14.45 -11.05
CA VAL A 142 7.08 13.92 -10.77
C VAL A 142 7.05 12.41 -10.96
N TYR A 143 7.97 11.90 -11.78
CA TYR A 143 8.12 10.45 -11.98
C TYR A 143 8.69 9.78 -10.74
N VAL A 144 8.26 8.55 -10.51
CA VAL A 144 8.75 7.70 -9.43
C VAL A 144 10.07 7.06 -9.88
N ALA A 145 11.13 7.83 -9.80
CA ALA A 145 12.49 7.36 -10.10
C ALA A 145 13.35 7.56 -8.86
N ASP A 146 13.98 6.48 -8.38
CA ASP A 146 14.86 6.50 -7.20
C ASP A 146 14.21 7.09 -5.94
N MET A 147 12.95 6.70 -5.71
CA MET A 147 12.17 7.13 -4.56
C MET A 147 12.32 6.14 -3.41
N GLU A 148 12.66 6.65 -2.23
CA GLU A 148 12.64 5.89 -0.98
C GLU A 148 11.20 5.68 -0.51
N ARG A 149 10.39 6.76 -0.53
CA ARG A 149 8.99 6.72 -0.13
C ARG A 149 8.20 7.94 -0.61
N ILE A 150 6.89 7.78 -0.63
CA ILE A 150 5.93 8.87 -0.85
C ILE A 150 5.09 9.00 0.41
N GLU A 151 5.11 10.17 1.04
CA GLU A 151 4.33 10.47 2.24
C GLU A 151 3.17 11.41 1.92
N VAL A 152 1.99 11.10 2.44
CA VAL A 152 0.81 11.97 2.34
C VAL A 152 0.31 12.32 3.72
N LEU A 153 0.23 13.60 4.00
CA LEU A 153 -0.27 14.18 5.23
C LEU A 153 -1.58 14.89 4.94
N PRO A 154 -2.73 14.25 5.16
CA PRO A 154 -4.02 14.87 4.96
C PRO A 154 -4.35 15.86 6.07
N GLY A 155 -4.92 16.99 5.71
CA GLY A 155 -5.30 18.06 6.62
C GLY A 155 -4.31 19.23 6.62
N PRO A 156 -4.63 20.32 7.33
CA PRO A 156 -3.82 21.54 7.32
C PRO A 156 -2.43 21.31 7.90
N GLN A 157 -1.40 21.58 7.12
CA GLN A 157 0.01 21.41 7.48
C GLN A 157 0.80 22.73 7.36
N GLY A 158 0.12 23.86 7.34
CA GLY A 158 0.71 25.17 7.09
C GLY A 158 1.82 25.58 8.05
N THR A 159 1.84 25.06 9.26
CA THR A 159 2.87 25.35 10.26
C THR A 159 4.25 24.81 9.88
N LEU A 160 4.28 23.61 9.28
CA LEU A 160 5.53 22.91 8.91
C LEU A 160 5.88 23.10 7.43
N PHE A 161 4.85 23.16 6.57
CA PHE A 161 5.01 23.16 5.13
C PHE A 161 4.55 24.46 4.45
N GLY A 162 4.17 25.47 5.24
CA GLY A 162 3.90 26.81 4.75
C GLY A 162 2.70 26.92 3.82
N ALA A 163 2.84 27.73 2.78
CA ALA A 163 1.76 27.99 1.82
C ALA A 163 1.36 26.74 1.03
N SER A 164 0.12 26.73 0.54
CA SER A 164 -0.45 25.64 -0.27
C SER A 164 -0.70 24.31 0.46
N SER A 165 -0.55 24.26 1.78
CA SER A 165 -0.79 23.03 2.57
C SER A 165 -2.08 23.08 3.40
N GLN A 166 -3.14 23.69 2.87
CA GLN A 166 -4.43 23.81 3.56
C GLN A 166 -5.22 22.51 3.55
N ALA A 167 -5.18 21.75 2.45
CA ALA A 167 -5.83 20.45 2.34
C ALA A 167 -4.90 19.30 2.74
N GLY A 168 -3.61 19.52 2.66
CA GLY A 168 -2.59 18.54 3.01
C GLY A 168 -1.27 18.78 2.27
N THR A 169 -0.36 17.83 2.47
CA THR A 169 0.97 17.86 1.85
C THR A 169 1.29 16.48 1.30
N VAL A 170 1.85 16.43 0.11
CA VAL A 170 2.46 15.24 -0.50
C VAL A 170 3.97 15.45 -0.54
N ARG A 171 4.72 14.50 -0.05
CA ARG A 171 6.19 14.53 -0.01
C ARG A 171 6.73 13.34 -0.77
N LEU A 172 7.61 13.61 -1.69
CA LEU A 172 8.38 12.63 -2.46
C LEU A 172 9.79 12.65 -1.90
N ILE A 173 10.24 11.53 -1.35
CA ILE A 173 11.56 11.41 -0.71
C ILE A 173 12.39 10.47 -1.55
N THR A 174 13.56 10.95 -2.00
CA THR A 174 14.50 10.20 -2.83
C THR A 174 15.49 9.41 -1.98
N ASN A 175 16.04 8.34 -2.53
CA ASN A 175 17.16 7.62 -1.95
C ASN A 175 18.39 8.54 -1.86
N LYS A 176 19.21 8.36 -0.81
CA LYS A 176 20.40 9.17 -0.55
C LYS A 176 21.66 8.33 -0.52
#